data_a872512fc0fbc776ec12e4913580bf4b
#
_entry.id   a872512fc0fbc776ec12e4913580bf4b
#
_cell.length_a   1.000
_cell.length_b   1.000
_cell.length_c   1.000
_cell.angle_alpha   90.00
_cell.angle_beta   90.00
_cell.angle_gamma   90.00
#
_symmetry.space_group_name_H-M   'P 1'
#
loop_
_entity.id
_entity.type
_entity.pdbx_description
1 polymer ?
#
loop_
_entity_poly.entity_id
_entity_poly.type
_entity_poly.pdbx_seq_one_letter_code
_entity_poly.pdbx_strand_id
1 'polypeptide(L)'
;IVYEGGRSISGAYLKELGSPPVGPALVGFGEFIGYALRFISGLIATLFGSSKVIWSFTILGYCITAFSIPLLGVVSSWSIATMLYVLDRVGKGLRAPSRDVVVAEVSSNIGLGKGFGIHELLDQLGAFIGPLVIVFVLTNWGYRAGFLTLAIPGIIAVGLVLFSYILYPQLRSMSTTEGENGKLFHAIGRDFKLYIIASSFFALGFMHWTIASYYLKSTGALSDYEIGLGYAIAMIVDALVAVPLGYLFDKVGVKTFIIPPILSLTFISLILFAPRELTILCVIPWGIIACYEESVMRAALASILEPSKRPFGYGLFGLIYGVMWAVGGYIYSNLFSSTLYVLLYTLITNLLSLMLYLKIIIQRNLL
;
A
#
# COMPACT_ATOMS: atom_id res chain seq x y z
N ILE A 1 -3.34 -7.90 -10.36
CA ILE A 1 -3.51 -7.95 -11.84
C ILE A 1 -4.43 -6.83 -12.32
N VAL A 2 -5.73 -6.80 -11.95
CA VAL A 2 -6.72 -5.83 -12.48
C VAL A 2 -6.28 -4.39 -12.23
N TYR A 3 -6.06 -4.05 -10.97
CA TYR A 3 -5.69 -2.71 -10.53
C TYR A 3 -4.36 -2.24 -11.14
N GLU A 4 -3.30 -3.03 -11.03
CA GLU A 4 -1.97 -2.65 -11.51
C GLU A 4 -1.88 -2.66 -13.04
N GLY A 5 -2.58 -3.59 -13.70
CA GLY A 5 -2.73 -3.58 -15.16
C GLY A 5 -3.39 -2.28 -15.63
N GLY A 6 -4.54 -1.90 -15.05
CA GLY A 6 -5.21 -0.65 -15.40
C GLY A 6 -4.38 0.60 -15.08
N ARG A 7 -3.66 0.60 -13.95
CA ARG A 7 -2.81 1.71 -13.51
C ARG A 7 -1.61 1.93 -14.42
N SER A 8 -0.99 0.86 -14.90
CA SER A 8 0.26 0.93 -15.69
C SER A 8 0.12 1.77 -16.96
N ILE A 9 -1.07 1.80 -17.57
CA ILE A 9 -1.34 2.52 -18.82
C ILE A 9 -2.31 3.70 -18.66
N SER A 10 -2.68 4.07 -17.43
CA SER A 10 -3.73 5.06 -17.16
C SER A 10 -3.46 6.41 -17.81
N GLY A 11 -2.25 6.94 -17.68
CA GLY A 11 -1.87 8.23 -18.25
C GLY A 11 -1.88 8.21 -19.78
N ALA A 12 -1.35 7.15 -20.39
CA ALA A 12 -1.33 6.99 -21.85
C ALA A 12 -2.76 6.87 -22.42
N TYR A 13 -3.61 6.11 -21.74
CA TYR A 13 -5.01 5.96 -22.15
C TYR A 13 -5.82 7.25 -22.04
N LEU A 14 -5.66 8.02 -20.96
CA LEU A 14 -6.29 9.33 -20.83
C LEU A 14 -5.83 10.30 -21.93
N LYS A 15 -4.54 10.27 -22.29
CA LYS A 15 -4.01 11.05 -23.40
C LYS A 15 -4.64 10.63 -24.75
N GLU A 16 -4.79 9.33 -24.98
CA GLU A 16 -5.45 8.77 -26.17
C GLU A 16 -6.92 9.24 -26.29
N LEU A 17 -7.62 9.36 -25.16
CA LEU A 17 -8.97 9.91 -25.08
C LEU A 17 -9.04 11.45 -25.18
N GLY A 18 -7.92 12.13 -25.43
CA GLY A 18 -7.86 13.59 -25.55
C GLY A 18 -7.98 14.33 -24.21
N SER A 19 -7.64 13.68 -23.09
CA SER A 19 -7.69 14.32 -21.77
C SER A 19 -6.72 15.50 -21.68
N PRO A 20 -7.17 16.66 -21.15
CA PRO A 20 -6.26 17.69 -20.67
C PRO A 20 -5.46 17.20 -19.45
N PRO A 21 -4.36 17.88 -19.07
CA PRO A 21 -3.51 17.48 -17.93
C PRO A 21 -4.25 17.34 -16.59
N VAL A 22 -5.43 17.97 -16.44
CA VAL A 22 -6.26 17.84 -15.25
C VAL A 22 -6.80 16.43 -15.04
N GLY A 23 -7.00 15.63 -16.09
CA GLY A 23 -7.51 14.26 -15.96
C GLY A 23 -6.58 13.36 -15.13
N PRO A 24 -5.29 13.21 -15.48
CA PRO A 24 -4.31 12.52 -14.65
C PRO A 24 -4.20 13.08 -13.22
N ALA A 25 -4.30 14.40 -13.04
CA ALA A 25 -4.30 15.02 -11.71
C ALA A 25 -5.50 14.59 -10.87
N LEU A 26 -6.69 14.49 -11.47
CA LEU A 26 -7.89 14.00 -10.78
C LEU A 26 -7.78 12.50 -10.41
N VAL A 27 -7.11 11.69 -11.22
CA VAL A 27 -6.80 10.30 -10.85
C VAL A 27 -5.88 10.27 -9.62
N GLY A 28 -4.86 11.15 -9.57
CA GLY A 28 -4.02 11.33 -8.38
C GLY A 28 -4.81 11.76 -7.14
N PHE A 29 -5.77 12.69 -7.29
CA PHE A 29 -6.68 13.07 -6.21
C PHE A 29 -7.55 11.89 -5.72
N GLY A 30 -7.86 10.95 -6.60
CA GLY A 30 -8.54 9.70 -6.23
C GLY A 30 -7.79 8.89 -5.17
N GLU A 31 -6.45 8.93 -5.12
CA GLU A 31 -5.67 8.28 -4.06
C GLU A 31 -6.02 8.86 -2.67
N PHE A 32 -6.13 10.18 -2.56
CA PHE A 32 -6.57 10.83 -1.32
C PHE A 32 -7.97 10.34 -0.90
N ILE A 33 -8.91 10.25 -1.85
CA ILE A 33 -10.26 9.70 -1.60
C ILE A 33 -10.14 8.26 -1.08
N GLY A 34 -9.28 7.45 -1.68
CA GLY A 34 -9.01 6.08 -1.24
C GLY A 34 -8.54 5.99 0.22
N TYR A 35 -7.61 6.86 0.63
CA TYR A 35 -7.13 6.91 2.02
C TYR A 35 -8.21 7.39 3.00
N ALA A 36 -8.97 8.42 2.65
CA ALA A 36 -10.09 8.89 3.47
C ALA A 36 -11.15 7.81 3.66
N LEU A 37 -11.49 7.09 2.59
CA LEU A 37 -12.44 5.99 2.64
C LEU A 37 -11.93 4.77 3.42
N ARG A 38 -10.63 4.50 3.43
CA ARG A 38 -10.05 3.49 4.33
C ARG A 38 -10.35 3.79 5.79
N PHE A 39 -10.20 5.05 6.20
CA PHE A 39 -10.52 5.45 7.55
C PHE A 39 -12.02 5.30 7.84
N ILE A 40 -12.89 5.83 6.97
CA ILE A 40 -14.35 5.77 7.14
C ILE A 40 -14.84 4.32 7.17
N SER A 41 -14.41 3.47 6.23
CA SER A 41 -14.81 2.06 6.18
C SER A 41 -14.32 1.27 7.39
N GLY A 42 -13.10 1.55 7.86
CA GLY A 42 -12.56 0.96 9.07
C GLY A 42 -13.33 1.38 10.32
N LEU A 43 -13.71 2.66 10.41
CA LEU A 43 -14.54 3.19 11.51
C LEU A 43 -15.93 2.53 11.51
N ILE A 44 -16.62 2.50 10.37
CA ILE A 44 -17.94 1.87 10.24
C ILE A 44 -17.86 0.38 10.61
N ALA A 45 -16.87 -0.34 10.09
CA ALA A 45 -16.70 -1.76 10.39
C ALA A 45 -16.49 -2.02 11.88
N THR A 46 -15.81 -1.13 12.59
CA THR A 46 -15.61 -1.23 14.05
C THR A 46 -16.88 -0.89 14.82
N LEU A 47 -17.58 0.19 14.44
CA LEU A 47 -18.81 0.62 15.13
C LEU A 47 -19.92 -0.43 15.03
N PHE A 48 -20.06 -1.08 13.89
CA PHE A 48 -21.07 -2.14 13.72
C PHE A 48 -20.62 -3.51 14.26
N GLY A 49 -19.31 -3.75 14.45
CA GLY A 49 -18.72 -4.94 15.06
C GLY A 49 -19.19 -6.27 14.44
N SER A 50 -19.48 -6.32 13.16
CA SER A 50 -20.15 -7.44 12.51
C SER A 50 -19.34 -8.05 11.39
N SER A 51 -19.20 -9.37 11.39
CA SER A 51 -18.59 -10.13 10.27
C SER A 51 -19.27 -9.83 8.94
N LYS A 52 -20.60 -9.59 8.93
CA LYS A 52 -21.35 -9.24 7.73
C LYS A 52 -20.88 -7.91 7.14
N VAL A 53 -20.60 -6.89 7.96
CA VAL A 53 -20.10 -5.58 7.50
C VAL A 53 -18.71 -5.73 6.91
N ILE A 54 -17.81 -6.47 7.57
CA ILE A 54 -16.45 -6.74 7.07
C ILE A 54 -16.51 -7.41 5.69
N TRP A 55 -17.30 -8.48 5.55
CA TRP A 55 -17.44 -9.17 4.29
C TRP A 55 -18.13 -8.32 3.22
N SER A 56 -19.14 -7.53 3.59
CA SER A 56 -19.83 -6.63 2.64
C SER A 56 -18.87 -5.59 2.05
N PHE A 57 -18.03 -4.95 2.88
CA PHE A 57 -17.04 -4.00 2.40
C PHE A 57 -15.95 -4.66 1.56
N THR A 58 -15.51 -5.86 1.96
CA THR A 58 -14.55 -6.63 1.18
C THR A 58 -15.12 -6.96 -0.20
N ILE A 59 -16.29 -7.61 -0.27
CA ILE A 59 -16.94 -8.03 -1.52
C ILE A 59 -17.24 -6.81 -2.40
N LEU A 60 -17.90 -5.77 -1.84
CA LEU A 60 -18.25 -4.56 -2.59
C LEU A 60 -17.00 -3.88 -3.18
N GLY A 61 -15.93 -3.75 -2.39
CA GLY A 61 -14.70 -3.15 -2.86
C GLY A 61 -14.02 -3.92 -4.00
N TYR A 62 -14.04 -5.27 -3.94
CA TYR A 62 -13.55 -6.09 -5.06
C TYR A 62 -14.46 -6.00 -6.28
N CYS A 63 -15.79 -5.98 -6.10
CA CYS A 63 -16.74 -5.77 -7.21
C CYS A 63 -16.51 -4.42 -7.89
N ILE A 64 -16.36 -3.34 -7.14
CA ILE A 64 -16.09 -2.00 -7.70
C ILE A 64 -14.84 -2.03 -8.58
N THR A 65 -13.72 -2.57 -8.10
CA THR A 65 -12.48 -2.66 -8.90
C THR A 65 -12.66 -3.57 -10.12
N ALA A 66 -13.31 -4.73 -9.96
CA ALA A 66 -13.53 -5.69 -11.03
C ALA A 66 -14.44 -5.14 -12.16
N PHE A 67 -15.30 -4.17 -11.85
CA PHE A 67 -16.14 -3.50 -12.84
C PHE A 67 -15.50 -2.24 -13.40
N SER A 68 -14.97 -1.34 -12.56
CA SER A 68 -14.50 -0.02 -12.98
C SER A 68 -13.36 -0.10 -13.98
N ILE A 69 -12.39 -0.97 -13.77
CA ILE A 69 -11.20 -1.06 -14.64
C ILE A 69 -11.52 -1.68 -16.00
N PRO A 70 -12.22 -2.82 -16.13
CA PRO A 70 -12.62 -3.34 -17.44
C PRO A 70 -13.55 -2.41 -18.22
N LEU A 71 -14.45 -1.67 -17.54
CA LEU A 71 -15.34 -0.71 -18.19
C LEU A 71 -14.60 0.42 -18.91
N LEU A 72 -13.34 0.70 -18.56
CA LEU A 72 -12.48 1.62 -19.34
C LEU A 72 -12.40 1.20 -20.80
N GLY A 73 -12.47 -0.09 -21.13
CA GLY A 73 -12.43 -0.58 -22.50
C GLY A 73 -13.62 -0.20 -23.35
N VAL A 74 -14.74 0.26 -22.77
CA VAL A 74 -15.96 0.60 -23.52
C VAL A 74 -16.31 2.09 -23.48
N VAL A 75 -15.53 2.92 -22.75
CA VAL A 75 -15.76 4.37 -22.68
C VAL A 75 -14.95 5.09 -23.74
N SER A 76 -15.51 6.18 -24.27
CA SER A 76 -14.86 7.04 -25.27
C SER A 76 -14.59 8.46 -24.75
N SER A 77 -14.99 8.76 -23.51
CA SER A 77 -14.79 10.07 -22.87
C SER A 77 -13.74 9.98 -21.76
N TRP A 78 -12.74 10.90 -21.82
CA TRP A 78 -11.72 10.99 -20.79
C TRP A 78 -12.29 11.28 -19.38
N SER A 79 -13.38 12.05 -19.30
CA SER A 79 -14.01 12.37 -18.02
C SER A 79 -14.64 11.15 -17.36
N ILE A 80 -15.32 10.29 -18.16
CA ILE A 80 -15.86 9.02 -17.67
C ILE A 80 -14.71 8.07 -17.29
N ALA A 81 -13.66 7.99 -18.10
CA ALA A 81 -12.49 7.18 -17.78
C ALA A 81 -11.83 7.62 -16.46
N THR A 82 -11.65 8.94 -16.24
CA THR A 82 -11.15 9.49 -14.98
C THR A 82 -12.05 9.10 -13.80
N MET A 83 -13.36 9.21 -13.96
CA MET A 83 -14.33 8.81 -12.93
C MET A 83 -14.23 7.32 -12.59
N LEU A 84 -14.03 6.45 -13.57
CA LEU A 84 -13.83 5.01 -13.35
C LEU A 84 -12.53 4.72 -12.60
N TYR A 85 -11.45 5.43 -12.90
CA TYR A 85 -10.20 5.32 -12.11
C TYR A 85 -10.40 5.79 -10.66
N VAL A 86 -11.11 6.89 -10.44
CA VAL A 86 -11.44 7.34 -9.07
C VAL A 86 -12.35 6.34 -8.36
N LEU A 87 -13.32 5.75 -9.07
CA LEU A 87 -14.21 4.72 -8.52
C LEU A 87 -13.43 3.47 -8.08
N ASP A 88 -12.40 3.07 -8.83
CA ASP A 88 -11.49 2.00 -8.40
C ASP A 88 -10.80 2.33 -7.07
N ARG A 89 -10.38 3.60 -6.85
CA ARG A 89 -9.81 4.03 -5.55
C ARG A 89 -10.81 3.96 -4.40
N VAL A 90 -12.08 4.28 -4.70
CA VAL A 90 -13.19 4.05 -3.74
C VAL A 90 -13.29 2.57 -3.38
N GLY A 91 -13.28 1.67 -4.36
CA GLY A 91 -13.28 0.23 -4.13
C GLY A 91 -12.11 -0.24 -3.27
N LYS A 92 -10.88 0.25 -3.58
CA LYS A 92 -9.68 -0.05 -2.77
C LYS A 92 -9.80 0.48 -1.35
N GLY A 93 -10.33 1.69 -1.17
CA GLY A 93 -10.54 2.30 0.14
C GLY A 93 -11.53 1.53 1.01
N LEU A 94 -12.65 1.06 0.43
CA LEU A 94 -13.65 0.28 1.15
C LEU A 94 -13.11 -1.07 1.62
N ARG A 95 -12.44 -1.83 0.73
CA ARG A 95 -12.05 -3.21 1.03
C ARG A 95 -10.81 -3.32 1.90
N ALA A 96 -9.87 -2.34 1.85
CA ALA A 96 -8.54 -2.53 2.43
C ALA A 96 -8.57 -2.84 3.93
N PRO A 97 -9.21 -2.06 4.84
CA PRO A 97 -9.24 -2.38 6.25
C PRO A 97 -9.95 -3.70 6.55
N SER A 98 -11.07 -3.94 5.85
CA SER A 98 -11.87 -5.15 6.03
C SER A 98 -11.14 -6.41 5.57
N ARG A 99 -10.47 -6.37 4.41
CA ARG A 99 -9.61 -7.44 3.93
C ARG A 99 -8.48 -7.74 4.93
N ASP A 100 -7.83 -6.70 5.44
CA ASP A 100 -6.71 -6.85 6.37
C ASP A 100 -7.16 -7.52 7.69
N VAL A 101 -8.41 -7.29 8.12
CA VAL A 101 -9.01 -8.02 9.25
C VAL A 101 -9.16 -9.51 8.92
N VAL A 102 -9.68 -9.85 7.73
CA VAL A 102 -9.82 -11.26 7.30
C VAL A 102 -8.45 -11.93 7.22
N VAL A 103 -7.46 -11.27 6.61
CA VAL A 103 -6.08 -11.80 6.52
C VAL A 103 -5.49 -12.01 7.91
N ALA A 104 -5.65 -11.07 8.83
CA ALA A 104 -5.17 -11.22 10.21
C ALA A 104 -5.84 -12.39 10.95
N GLU A 105 -7.14 -12.57 10.74
CA GLU A 105 -7.91 -13.67 11.34
C GLU A 105 -7.39 -15.04 10.90
N VAL A 106 -7.29 -15.28 9.59
CA VAL A 106 -6.83 -16.57 9.05
C VAL A 106 -5.34 -16.82 9.27
N SER A 107 -4.56 -15.76 9.46
CA SER A 107 -3.11 -15.84 9.71
C SER A 107 -2.77 -16.13 11.17
N SER A 108 -3.74 -16.06 12.08
CA SER A 108 -3.50 -16.25 13.52
C SER A 108 -2.85 -17.59 13.88
N ASN A 109 -3.15 -18.64 13.11
CA ASN A 109 -2.63 -20.00 13.34
C ASN A 109 -1.27 -20.27 12.68
N ILE A 110 -0.88 -19.47 11.67
CA ILE A 110 0.37 -19.70 10.89
C ILE A 110 1.44 -18.64 11.17
N GLY A 111 1.09 -17.60 11.91
CA GLY A 111 1.88 -16.41 12.15
C GLY A 111 1.40 -15.21 11.31
N LEU A 112 1.18 -14.07 11.97
CA LEU A 112 0.68 -12.86 11.30
C LEU A 112 1.64 -12.37 10.21
N GLY A 113 2.94 -12.37 10.48
CA GLY A 113 3.96 -11.97 9.52
C GLY A 113 3.97 -12.86 8.28
N LYS A 114 3.93 -14.18 8.47
CA LYS A 114 3.84 -15.14 7.35
C LYS A 114 2.58 -14.93 6.53
N GLY A 115 1.43 -14.77 7.19
CA GLY A 115 0.15 -14.57 6.52
C GLY A 115 0.12 -13.34 5.65
N PHE A 116 0.53 -12.20 6.18
CA PHE A 116 0.64 -10.95 5.41
C PHE A 116 1.76 -11.03 4.36
N GLY A 117 2.88 -11.72 4.63
CA GLY A 117 3.95 -11.95 3.66
C GLY A 117 3.50 -12.78 2.47
N ILE A 118 2.71 -13.85 2.68
CA ILE A 118 2.12 -14.64 1.59
C ILE A 118 1.12 -13.79 0.78
N HIS A 119 0.29 -13.01 1.48
CA HIS A 119 -0.65 -12.11 0.83
C HIS A 119 0.08 -11.10 -0.08
N GLU A 120 1.14 -10.49 0.42
CA GLU A 120 1.95 -9.53 -0.33
C GLU A 120 2.65 -10.18 -1.53
N LEU A 121 3.26 -11.34 -1.36
CA LEU A 121 3.85 -12.10 -2.48
C LEU A 121 2.86 -12.29 -3.61
N LEU A 122 1.62 -12.70 -3.30
CA LEU A 122 0.57 -12.92 -4.30
C LEU A 122 0.09 -11.61 -4.93
N ASP A 123 0.05 -10.51 -4.15
CA ASP A 123 -0.33 -9.20 -4.65
C ASP A 123 0.73 -8.67 -5.63
N GLN A 124 2.03 -8.81 -5.29
CA GLN A 124 3.14 -8.40 -6.14
C GLN A 124 3.29 -9.25 -7.41
N LEU A 125 3.03 -10.55 -7.34
CA LEU A 125 2.91 -11.38 -8.55
C LEU A 125 1.79 -10.84 -9.47
N GLY A 126 0.67 -10.44 -8.88
CA GLY A 126 -0.41 -9.78 -9.61
C GLY A 126 -0.01 -8.43 -10.18
N ALA A 127 0.76 -7.64 -9.44
CA ALA A 127 1.28 -6.34 -9.86
C ALA A 127 2.27 -6.45 -11.02
N PHE A 128 3.03 -7.51 -11.09
CA PHE A 128 3.93 -7.82 -12.20
C PHE A 128 3.19 -8.33 -13.44
N ILE A 129 2.30 -9.31 -13.25
CA ILE A 129 1.57 -9.96 -14.37
C ILE A 129 0.57 -9.00 -15.03
N GLY A 130 -0.09 -8.13 -14.24
CA GLY A 130 -1.14 -7.24 -14.73
C GLY A 130 -0.69 -6.33 -15.90
N PRO A 131 0.38 -5.53 -15.72
CA PRO A 131 0.95 -4.72 -16.80
C PRO A 131 1.39 -5.52 -18.02
N LEU A 132 1.99 -6.70 -17.83
CA LEU A 132 2.42 -7.57 -18.95
C LEU A 132 1.22 -8.03 -19.78
N VAL A 133 0.16 -8.49 -19.12
CA VAL A 133 -1.07 -8.92 -19.80
C VAL A 133 -1.68 -7.76 -20.59
N ILE A 134 -1.86 -6.60 -19.96
CA ILE A 134 -2.51 -5.47 -20.63
C ILE A 134 -1.67 -4.95 -21.79
N VAL A 135 -0.35 -4.81 -21.63
CA VAL A 135 0.55 -4.35 -22.70
C VAL A 135 0.53 -5.34 -23.87
N PHE A 136 0.63 -6.64 -23.62
CA PHE A 136 0.54 -7.65 -24.65
C PHE A 136 -0.76 -7.59 -25.44
N VAL A 137 -1.90 -7.45 -24.73
CA VAL A 137 -3.20 -7.40 -25.39
C VAL A 137 -3.40 -6.07 -26.14
N LEU A 138 -3.06 -4.93 -25.53
CA LEU A 138 -3.28 -3.63 -26.18
C LEU A 138 -2.41 -3.44 -27.42
N THR A 139 -1.18 -3.97 -27.46
CA THR A 139 -0.31 -3.86 -28.64
C THR A 139 -0.84 -4.66 -29.84
N ASN A 140 -1.53 -5.76 -29.59
CA ASN A 140 -2.08 -6.61 -30.66
C ASN A 140 -3.54 -6.29 -31.01
N TRP A 141 -4.36 -5.81 -30.05
CA TRP A 141 -5.82 -5.63 -30.21
C TRP A 141 -6.35 -4.29 -29.67
N GLY A 142 -5.46 -3.37 -29.28
CA GLY A 142 -5.82 -2.03 -28.82
C GLY A 142 -6.32 -1.93 -27.38
N TYR A 143 -6.51 -0.71 -26.92
CA TYR A 143 -6.89 -0.40 -25.53
C TYR A 143 -8.20 -1.06 -25.08
N ARG A 144 -9.19 -1.10 -25.97
CA ARG A 144 -10.48 -1.75 -25.68
C ARG A 144 -10.30 -3.19 -25.23
N ALA A 145 -9.59 -3.98 -26.03
CA ALA A 145 -9.32 -5.38 -25.72
C ALA A 145 -8.46 -5.51 -24.45
N GLY A 146 -7.42 -4.65 -24.29
CA GLY A 146 -6.55 -4.64 -23.12
C GLY A 146 -7.35 -4.50 -21.81
N PHE A 147 -8.22 -3.50 -21.72
CA PHE A 147 -9.03 -3.31 -20.52
C PHE A 147 -10.06 -4.41 -20.31
N LEU A 148 -10.78 -4.84 -21.37
CA LEU A 148 -11.79 -5.90 -21.25
C LEU A 148 -11.19 -7.24 -20.82
N THR A 149 -9.94 -7.54 -21.21
CA THR A 149 -9.24 -8.76 -20.77
C THR A 149 -9.07 -8.78 -19.24
N LEU A 150 -8.94 -7.64 -18.59
CA LEU A 150 -8.85 -7.54 -17.13
C LEU A 150 -10.16 -7.94 -16.41
N ALA A 151 -11.29 -8.08 -17.13
CA ALA A 151 -12.51 -8.63 -16.55
C ALA A 151 -12.33 -10.08 -16.10
N ILE A 152 -11.52 -10.88 -16.80
CA ILE A 152 -11.28 -12.29 -16.45
C ILE A 152 -10.70 -12.41 -15.04
N PRO A 153 -9.51 -11.84 -14.73
CA PRO A 153 -8.99 -11.89 -13.36
C PRO A 153 -9.88 -11.16 -12.36
N GLY A 154 -10.64 -10.14 -12.78
CA GLY A 154 -11.61 -9.45 -11.94
C GLY A 154 -12.73 -10.36 -11.46
N ILE A 155 -13.38 -11.10 -12.37
CA ILE A 155 -14.44 -12.07 -12.06
C ILE A 155 -13.89 -13.19 -11.16
N ILE A 156 -12.70 -13.72 -11.49
CA ILE A 156 -12.05 -14.74 -10.66
C ILE A 156 -11.81 -14.22 -9.24
N ALA A 157 -11.31 -13.01 -9.09
CA ALA A 157 -11.06 -12.41 -7.77
C ALA A 157 -12.35 -12.26 -6.95
N VAL A 158 -13.42 -11.74 -7.55
CA VAL A 158 -14.74 -11.65 -6.89
C VAL A 158 -15.26 -13.03 -6.52
N GLY A 159 -15.15 -14.01 -7.44
CA GLY A 159 -15.57 -15.41 -7.19
C GLY A 159 -14.83 -16.03 -6.01
N LEU A 160 -13.49 -15.83 -5.91
CA LEU A 160 -12.68 -16.32 -4.80
C LEU A 160 -13.04 -15.64 -3.47
N VAL A 161 -13.34 -14.34 -3.48
CA VAL A 161 -13.78 -13.62 -2.27
C VAL A 161 -15.14 -14.12 -1.81
N LEU A 162 -16.09 -14.33 -2.72
CA LEU A 162 -17.40 -14.92 -2.41
C LEU A 162 -17.28 -16.35 -1.88
N PHE A 163 -16.40 -17.16 -2.49
CA PHE A 163 -16.13 -18.50 -2.02
C PHE A 163 -15.51 -18.49 -0.61
N SER A 164 -14.59 -17.58 -0.34
CA SER A 164 -14.00 -17.38 1.00
C SER A 164 -15.06 -16.99 2.02
N TYR A 165 -16.02 -16.12 1.66
CA TYR A 165 -17.14 -15.77 2.50
C TYR A 165 -18.05 -16.97 2.82
N ILE A 166 -18.33 -17.82 1.83
CA ILE A 166 -19.15 -19.02 2.04
C ILE A 166 -18.46 -20.02 2.98
N LEU A 167 -17.14 -20.19 2.85
CA LEU A 167 -16.36 -21.09 3.70
C LEU A 167 -16.15 -20.53 5.12
N TYR A 168 -16.06 -19.22 5.27
CA TYR A 168 -15.73 -18.56 6.55
C TYR A 168 -16.61 -17.32 6.80
N PRO A 169 -17.94 -17.48 6.95
CA PRO A 169 -18.85 -16.35 7.03
C PRO A 169 -18.76 -15.57 8.34
N GLN A 170 -18.28 -16.21 9.42
CA GLN A 170 -18.17 -15.60 10.74
C GLN A 170 -16.71 -15.47 11.16
N LEU A 171 -16.30 -14.23 11.42
CA LEU A 171 -14.98 -13.91 11.95
C LEU A 171 -15.04 -14.00 13.47
N ARG A 172 -14.22 -14.87 14.07
CA ARG A 172 -14.15 -15.08 15.53
C ARG A 172 -13.81 -13.79 16.27
N SER A 173 -12.96 -12.96 15.65
CA SER A 173 -12.55 -11.67 16.19
C SER A 173 -13.69 -10.66 16.39
N MET A 174 -14.85 -10.88 15.74
CA MET A 174 -16.01 -9.99 15.82
C MET A 174 -17.10 -10.48 16.77
N SER A 175 -17.05 -11.74 17.21
CA SER A 175 -18.07 -12.34 18.09
C SER A 175 -17.99 -11.88 19.56
N THR A 176 -16.96 -11.15 19.96
CA THR A 176 -16.70 -10.77 21.36
C THR A 176 -17.12 -9.35 21.73
N THR A 177 -17.77 -8.59 20.82
CA THR A 177 -18.00 -7.15 21.03
C THR A 177 -19.48 -6.75 21.00
N GLU A 178 -20.34 -7.45 21.71
CA GLU A 178 -21.64 -6.90 22.10
C GLU A 178 -21.45 -6.09 23.38
N GLY A 179 -21.35 -4.76 23.29
CA GLY A 179 -21.55 -3.90 24.45
C GLY A 179 -20.62 -2.71 24.69
N GLU A 180 -19.52 -2.48 23.98
CA GLU A 180 -18.61 -1.34 24.30
C GLU A 180 -18.48 -0.26 23.23
N ASN A 181 -19.55 0.17 22.61
CA ASN A 181 -19.54 1.18 21.54
C ASN A 181 -19.22 2.62 22.01
N GLY A 182 -19.01 2.87 23.29
CA GLY A 182 -18.89 4.23 23.83
C GLY A 182 -17.46 4.80 23.98
N LYS A 183 -16.39 4.00 23.81
CA LYS A 183 -15.02 4.46 24.15
C LYS A 183 -13.96 4.15 23.08
N LEU A 184 -14.32 4.24 21.81
CA LEU A 184 -13.42 3.86 20.69
C LEU A 184 -12.08 4.60 20.73
N PHE A 185 -12.10 5.91 20.98
CA PHE A 185 -10.90 6.76 21.03
C PHE A 185 -10.11 6.61 22.35
N HIS A 186 -10.76 6.27 23.47
CA HIS A 186 -10.08 6.05 24.76
C HIS A 186 -9.40 4.69 24.84
N ALA A 187 -9.83 3.73 24.02
CA ALA A 187 -9.35 2.36 24.03
C ALA A 187 -8.11 2.11 23.14
N ILE A 188 -7.57 3.15 22.50
CA ILE A 188 -6.32 3.05 21.74
C ILE A 188 -5.16 3.00 22.72
N GLY A 189 -4.57 1.84 22.88
CA GLY A 189 -3.45 1.58 23.78
C GLY A 189 -2.23 2.45 23.48
N ARG A 190 -1.35 2.60 24.46
CA ARG A 190 -0.12 3.39 24.35
C ARG A 190 0.78 2.89 23.21
N ASP A 191 0.87 1.58 23.03
CA ASP A 191 1.70 0.95 21.99
C ASP A 191 1.23 1.33 20.60
N PHE A 192 -0.07 1.36 20.36
CA PHE A 192 -0.62 1.78 19.07
C PHE A 192 -0.33 3.26 18.78
N LYS A 193 -0.48 4.15 19.78
CA LYS A 193 -0.13 5.57 19.63
C LYS A 193 1.34 5.76 19.29
N LEU A 194 2.23 5.08 20.01
CA LEU A 194 3.66 5.14 19.75
C LEU A 194 4.01 4.58 18.37
N TYR A 195 3.37 3.48 17.98
CA TYR A 195 3.57 2.87 16.67
C TYR A 195 3.14 3.80 15.53
N ILE A 196 1.96 4.44 15.62
CA ILE A 196 1.51 5.43 14.62
C ILE A 196 2.50 6.59 14.52
N ILE A 197 2.94 7.16 15.65
CA ILE A 197 3.86 8.30 15.64
C ILE A 197 5.20 7.89 15.03
N ALA A 198 5.75 6.73 15.39
CA ALA A 198 6.99 6.22 14.82
C ALA A 198 6.88 6.00 13.31
N SER A 199 5.79 5.36 12.86
CA SER A 199 5.51 5.12 11.45
C SER A 199 5.24 6.43 10.67
N SER A 200 4.69 7.45 11.32
CA SER A 200 4.49 8.78 10.73
C SER A 200 5.81 9.47 10.43
N PHE A 201 6.77 9.43 11.35
CA PHE A 201 8.12 9.96 11.10
C PHE A 201 8.85 9.18 10.00
N PHE A 202 8.66 7.86 9.97
CA PHE A 202 9.18 7.03 8.87
C PHE A 202 8.56 7.44 7.52
N ALA A 203 7.24 7.57 7.44
CA ALA A 203 6.53 7.97 6.22
C ALA A 203 6.96 9.36 5.72
N LEU A 204 7.20 10.31 6.64
CA LEU A 204 7.76 11.62 6.30
C LEU A 204 9.15 11.50 5.67
N GLY A 205 9.99 10.62 6.21
CA GLY A 205 11.40 10.44 5.81
C GLY A 205 11.64 9.38 4.74
N PHE A 206 10.59 8.73 4.24
CA PHE A 206 10.71 7.77 3.15
C PHE A 206 10.31 8.41 1.82
N MET A 207 11.28 8.56 0.93
CA MET A 207 11.04 9.11 -0.40
C MET A 207 10.35 8.07 -1.29
N HIS A 208 9.09 8.31 -1.66
CA HIS A 208 8.38 7.41 -2.56
C HIS A 208 8.90 7.46 -4.00
N TRP A 209 8.64 6.39 -4.77
CA TRP A 209 9.24 6.19 -6.08
C TRP A 209 9.04 7.34 -7.07
N THR A 210 7.86 7.95 -7.11
CA THR A 210 7.58 9.05 -8.06
C THR A 210 8.54 10.23 -7.84
N ILE A 211 8.85 10.56 -6.59
CA ILE A 211 9.77 11.63 -6.23
C ILE A 211 11.21 11.21 -6.53
N ALA A 212 11.59 9.97 -6.17
CA ALA A 212 12.91 9.42 -6.44
C ALA A 212 13.20 9.36 -7.95
N SER A 213 12.27 8.85 -8.75
CA SER A 213 12.40 8.76 -10.20
C SER A 213 12.53 10.13 -10.86
N TYR A 214 11.76 11.12 -10.38
CA TYR A 214 11.92 12.51 -10.84
C TYR A 214 13.31 13.05 -10.54
N TYR A 215 13.82 12.85 -9.33
CA TYR A 215 15.17 13.28 -8.94
C TYR A 215 16.24 12.59 -9.78
N LEU A 216 16.20 11.27 -9.91
CA LEU A 216 17.13 10.47 -10.70
C LEU A 216 17.18 10.91 -12.18
N LYS A 217 16.02 11.24 -12.75
CA LYS A 217 15.91 11.77 -14.11
C LYS A 217 16.45 13.20 -14.20
N SER A 218 16.06 14.08 -13.27
CA SER A 218 16.44 15.50 -13.29
C SER A 218 17.95 15.71 -13.13
N THR A 219 18.62 14.83 -12.39
CA THR A 219 20.08 14.83 -12.21
C THR A 219 20.84 14.08 -13.31
N GLY A 220 20.13 13.38 -14.22
CA GLY A 220 20.72 12.53 -15.23
C GLY A 220 21.40 11.28 -14.68
N ALA A 221 21.13 10.93 -13.41
CA ALA A 221 21.71 9.75 -12.76
C ALA A 221 21.23 8.44 -13.41
N LEU A 222 19.95 8.37 -13.81
CA LEU A 222 19.38 7.25 -14.55
C LEU A 222 18.55 7.75 -15.74
N SER A 223 18.56 6.99 -16.83
CA SER A 223 17.69 7.18 -17.99
C SER A 223 16.25 6.73 -17.71
N ASP A 224 15.29 7.12 -18.56
CA ASP A 224 13.89 6.70 -18.44
C ASP A 224 13.74 5.16 -18.46
N TYR A 225 14.54 4.48 -19.29
CA TYR A 225 14.56 3.03 -19.36
C TYR A 225 15.08 2.40 -18.06
N GLU A 226 16.18 2.91 -17.52
CA GLU A 226 16.77 2.43 -16.26
C GLU A 226 15.83 2.68 -15.07
N ILE A 227 15.11 3.81 -15.05
CA ILE A 227 14.09 4.10 -14.04
C ILE A 227 12.94 3.09 -14.10
N GLY A 228 12.42 2.82 -15.30
CA GLY A 228 11.35 1.84 -15.50
C GLY A 228 11.77 0.42 -15.15
N LEU A 229 12.96 0.01 -15.59
CA LEU A 229 13.54 -1.29 -15.24
C LEU A 229 13.81 -1.39 -13.73
N GLY A 230 14.31 -0.30 -13.13
CA GLY A 230 14.55 -0.21 -11.69
C GLY A 230 13.27 -0.44 -10.87
N TYR A 231 12.16 0.16 -11.29
CA TYR A 231 10.88 -0.08 -10.63
C TYR A 231 10.44 -1.56 -10.73
N ALA A 232 10.58 -2.16 -11.92
CA ALA A 232 10.26 -3.58 -12.09
C ALA A 232 11.13 -4.49 -11.21
N ILE A 233 12.43 -4.19 -11.10
CA ILE A 233 13.35 -4.90 -10.19
C ILE A 233 12.92 -4.71 -8.73
N ALA A 234 12.54 -3.48 -8.32
CA ALA A 234 12.05 -3.23 -6.97
C ALA A 234 10.82 -4.08 -6.63
N MET A 235 9.88 -4.25 -7.56
CA MET A 235 8.69 -5.11 -7.37
C MET A 235 9.06 -6.59 -7.26
N ILE A 236 10.09 -7.06 -8.01
CA ILE A 236 10.61 -8.42 -7.86
C ILE A 236 11.27 -8.59 -6.48
N VAL A 237 12.06 -7.61 -6.04
CA VAL A 237 12.67 -7.63 -4.70
C VAL A 237 11.60 -7.69 -3.62
N ASP A 238 10.56 -6.86 -3.71
CA ASP A 238 9.40 -6.86 -2.82
C ASP A 238 8.78 -8.27 -2.73
N ALA A 239 8.44 -8.87 -3.87
CA ALA A 239 7.88 -10.22 -3.94
C ALA A 239 8.78 -11.28 -3.28
N LEU A 240 10.09 -11.23 -3.56
CA LEU A 240 11.05 -12.23 -3.05
C LEU A 240 11.26 -12.14 -1.53
N VAL A 241 11.20 -10.92 -0.96
CA VAL A 241 11.43 -10.73 0.48
C VAL A 241 10.13 -10.81 1.30
N ALA A 242 8.96 -10.86 0.68
CA ALA A 242 7.67 -10.80 1.38
C ALA A 242 7.52 -11.92 2.44
N VAL A 243 7.73 -13.16 2.05
CA VAL A 243 7.60 -14.31 2.98
C VAL A 243 8.78 -14.36 3.97
N PRO A 244 10.06 -14.22 3.56
CA PRO A 244 11.18 -14.13 4.50
C PRO A 244 11.04 -13.03 5.55
N LEU A 245 10.60 -11.84 5.15
CA LEU A 245 10.45 -10.71 6.05
C LEU A 245 9.28 -10.92 7.02
N GLY A 246 8.19 -11.49 6.54
CA GLY A 246 7.06 -11.89 7.38
C GLY A 246 7.46 -12.95 8.40
N TYR A 247 8.23 -13.98 7.99
CA TYR A 247 8.78 -14.99 8.91
C TYR A 247 9.73 -14.37 9.96
N LEU A 248 10.57 -13.41 9.54
CA LEU A 248 11.44 -12.70 10.46
C LEU A 248 10.61 -11.94 11.51
N PHE A 249 9.51 -11.29 11.10
CA PHE A 249 8.61 -10.62 12.03
C PHE A 249 7.98 -11.61 13.02
N ASP A 250 7.51 -12.76 12.59
CA ASP A 250 6.94 -13.78 13.48
C ASP A 250 7.96 -14.29 14.49
N LYS A 251 9.27 -14.34 14.13
CA LYS A 251 10.35 -14.82 14.99
C LYS A 251 10.85 -13.78 15.99
N VAL A 252 11.03 -12.52 15.57
CA VAL A 252 11.66 -11.48 16.39
C VAL A 252 10.74 -10.29 16.72
N GLY A 253 9.53 -10.27 16.15
CA GLY A 253 8.47 -9.31 16.45
C GLY A 253 8.87 -7.87 16.10
N VAL A 254 8.56 -6.97 17.05
CA VAL A 254 8.79 -5.52 16.92
C VAL A 254 10.25 -5.13 16.71
N LYS A 255 11.22 -6.03 16.91
CA LYS A 255 12.65 -5.77 16.65
C LYS A 255 12.92 -5.52 15.16
N THR A 256 12.06 -6.03 14.27
CA THR A 256 12.15 -5.77 12.82
C THR A 256 11.93 -4.30 12.46
N PHE A 257 11.33 -3.48 13.33
CA PHE A 257 11.06 -2.06 13.07
C PHE A 257 12.31 -1.20 12.90
N ILE A 258 13.48 -1.73 13.24
CA ILE A 258 14.78 -1.07 12.98
C ILE A 258 15.12 -1.06 11.49
N ILE A 259 14.63 -2.03 10.71
CA ILE A 259 14.98 -2.25 9.31
C ILE A 259 14.58 -1.07 8.39
N PRO A 260 13.32 -0.61 8.35
CA PRO A 260 12.90 0.41 7.39
C PRO A 260 13.65 1.75 7.50
N PRO A 261 13.87 2.35 8.70
CA PRO A 261 14.65 3.59 8.80
C PRO A 261 16.09 3.46 8.29
N ILE A 262 16.75 2.31 8.55
CA ILE A 262 18.13 2.06 8.06
C ILE A 262 18.13 1.94 6.53
N LEU A 263 17.18 1.17 5.97
CA LEU A 263 17.09 1.01 4.52
C LEU A 263 16.71 2.32 3.82
N SER A 264 15.88 3.18 4.44
CA SER A 264 15.55 4.50 3.91
C SER A 264 16.80 5.40 3.82
N LEU A 265 17.67 5.37 4.83
CA LEU A 265 18.96 6.07 4.78
C LEU A 265 19.88 5.48 3.71
N THR A 266 19.94 4.15 3.58
CA THR A 266 20.70 3.48 2.53
C THR A 266 20.20 3.87 1.14
N PHE A 267 18.89 3.88 0.93
CA PHE A 267 18.24 4.29 -0.31
C PHE A 267 18.64 5.71 -0.71
N ILE A 268 18.50 6.68 0.20
CA ILE A 268 18.87 8.07 -0.07
C ILE A 268 20.36 8.22 -0.31
N SER A 269 21.21 7.51 0.45
CA SER A 269 22.66 7.56 0.25
C SER A 269 23.08 7.06 -1.14
N LEU A 270 22.44 6.00 -1.64
CA LEU A 270 22.67 5.50 -2.99
C LEU A 270 22.21 6.50 -4.06
N ILE A 271 21.08 7.17 -3.87
CA ILE A 271 20.59 8.19 -4.81
C ILE A 271 21.53 9.41 -4.85
N LEU A 272 22.03 9.85 -3.71
CA LEU A 272 22.77 11.11 -3.61
C LEU A 272 24.28 10.99 -3.89
N PHE A 273 24.89 9.87 -3.55
CA PHE A 273 26.34 9.73 -3.49
C PHE A 273 26.92 8.56 -4.28
N ALA A 274 26.10 7.60 -4.73
CA ALA A 274 26.61 6.49 -5.51
C ALA A 274 27.10 6.94 -6.90
N PRO A 275 28.19 6.35 -7.40
CA PRO A 275 28.53 6.46 -8.83
C PRO A 275 27.37 6.01 -9.69
N ARG A 276 27.26 6.58 -10.91
CA ARG A 276 26.14 6.32 -11.83
C ARG A 276 25.82 4.83 -11.99
N GLU A 277 26.85 4.01 -12.13
CA GLU A 277 26.77 2.56 -12.36
C GLU A 277 26.16 1.82 -11.17
N LEU A 278 26.30 2.36 -9.96
CA LEU A 278 25.80 1.79 -8.71
C LEU A 278 24.47 2.41 -8.26
N THR A 279 24.06 3.54 -8.84
CA THR A 279 22.85 4.24 -8.43
C THR A 279 21.61 3.35 -8.59
N ILE A 280 21.57 2.49 -9.61
CA ILE A 280 20.46 1.55 -9.83
C ILE A 280 20.25 0.61 -8.63
N LEU A 281 21.26 0.35 -7.81
CA LEU A 281 21.14 -0.49 -6.62
C LEU A 281 20.21 0.10 -5.55
N CYS A 282 19.84 1.38 -5.67
CA CYS A 282 18.86 2.03 -4.77
C CYS A 282 17.49 1.33 -4.81
N VAL A 283 17.15 0.63 -5.90
CA VAL A 283 15.88 -0.09 -6.05
C VAL A 283 15.74 -1.25 -5.06
N ILE A 284 16.86 -1.82 -4.60
CA ILE A 284 16.85 -2.95 -3.65
C ILE A 284 16.32 -2.52 -2.27
N PRO A 285 16.93 -1.54 -1.57
CA PRO A 285 16.39 -1.08 -0.29
C PRO A 285 14.97 -0.52 -0.46
N TRP A 286 14.66 0.13 -1.58
CA TRP A 286 13.30 0.64 -1.83
C TRP A 286 12.28 -0.50 -1.93
N GLY A 287 12.54 -1.57 -2.68
CA GLY A 287 11.66 -2.74 -2.80
C GLY A 287 11.47 -3.47 -1.46
N ILE A 288 12.54 -3.60 -0.65
CA ILE A 288 12.43 -4.18 0.69
C ILE A 288 11.53 -3.32 1.59
N ILE A 289 11.64 -1.99 1.52
CA ILE A 289 10.78 -1.08 2.29
C ILE A 289 9.33 -1.18 1.83
N ALA A 290 9.07 -1.24 0.51
CA ALA A 290 7.73 -1.41 -0.03
C ALA A 290 7.06 -2.68 0.53
N CYS A 291 7.77 -3.80 0.51
CA CYS A 291 7.34 -5.04 1.14
C CYS A 291 7.06 -4.88 2.63
N TYR A 292 7.93 -4.17 3.35
CA TYR A 292 7.74 -3.93 4.78
C TYR A 292 6.45 -3.15 5.07
N GLU A 293 6.15 -2.13 4.26
CA GLU A 293 4.93 -1.31 4.37
C GLU A 293 3.66 -2.14 4.13
N GLU A 294 3.69 -2.97 3.10
CA GLU A 294 2.52 -3.73 2.66
C GLU A 294 2.30 -5.03 3.47
N SER A 295 3.32 -5.57 4.12
CA SER A 295 3.29 -6.84 4.85
C SER A 295 3.48 -6.64 6.37
N VAL A 296 4.70 -6.31 6.80
CA VAL A 296 5.10 -6.33 8.21
C VAL A 296 4.39 -5.26 9.03
N MET A 297 4.20 -4.05 8.47
CA MET A 297 3.46 -3.00 9.18
C MET A 297 2.02 -3.39 9.47
N ARG A 298 1.38 -4.11 8.57
CA ARG A 298 0.01 -4.64 8.78
C ARG A 298 -0.01 -5.76 9.82
N ALA A 299 0.96 -6.68 9.75
CA ALA A 299 1.11 -7.74 10.75
C ALA A 299 1.35 -7.16 12.16
N ALA A 300 2.17 -6.12 12.25
CA ALA A 300 2.43 -5.41 13.50
C ALA A 300 1.17 -4.77 14.08
N LEU A 301 0.37 -4.10 13.26
CA LEU A 301 -0.93 -3.56 13.68
C LEU A 301 -1.85 -4.66 14.22
N ALA A 302 -1.94 -5.81 13.52
CA ALA A 302 -2.71 -6.95 13.98
C ALA A 302 -2.24 -7.50 15.33
N SER A 303 -0.92 -7.43 15.62
CA SER A 303 -0.34 -7.88 16.90
C SER A 303 -0.52 -6.88 18.05
N ILE A 304 -0.68 -5.59 17.73
CA ILE A 304 -0.82 -4.51 18.72
C ILE A 304 -2.28 -4.29 19.10
N LEU A 305 -3.19 -4.47 18.14
CA LEU A 305 -4.60 -4.18 18.32
C LEU A 305 -5.41 -5.42 18.71
N GLU A 306 -6.33 -5.22 19.63
CA GLU A 306 -7.39 -6.20 19.88
C GLU A 306 -8.18 -6.47 18.58
N PRO A 307 -8.59 -7.72 18.33
CA PRO A 307 -9.26 -8.10 17.09
C PRO A 307 -10.43 -7.20 16.69
N SER A 308 -11.28 -6.84 17.66
CA SER A 308 -12.46 -5.98 17.44
C SER A 308 -12.10 -4.55 17.02
N LYS A 309 -10.92 -4.06 17.36
CA LYS A 309 -10.44 -2.68 17.05
C LYS A 309 -9.60 -2.62 15.78
N ARG A 310 -9.28 -3.77 15.17
CA ARG A 310 -8.43 -3.84 13.95
C ARG A 310 -9.00 -3.04 12.77
N PRO A 311 -10.31 -3.09 12.43
CA PRO A 311 -10.82 -2.33 11.27
C PRO A 311 -10.58 -0.84 11.41
N PHE A 312 -10.88 -0.28 12.58
CA PHE A 312 -10.62 1.13 12.89
C PHE A 312 -9.12 1.42 12.89
N GLY A 313 -8.32 0.57 13.51
CA GLY A 313 -6.88 0.73 13.60
C GLY A 313 -6.19 0.73 12.25
N TYR A 314 -6.54 -0.17 11.33
CA TYR A 314 -6.02 -0.19 9.95
C TYR A 314 -6.45 1.06 9.18
N GLY A 315 -7.70 1.49 9.33
CA GLY A 315 -8.19 2.71 8.68
C GLY A 315 -7.48 3.96 9.17
N LEU A 316 -7.36 4.13 10.48
CA LEU A 316 -6.68 5.27 11.10
C LEU A 316 -5.19 5.30 10.76
N PHE A 317 -4.51 4.15 10.83
CA PHE A 317 -3.11 4.02 10.43
C PHE A 317 -2.93 4.41 8.96
N GLY A 318 -3.75 3.86 8.06
CA GLY A 318 -3.66 4.14 6.63
C GLY A 318 -3.85 5.62 6.33
N LEU A 319 -4.82 6.29 6.98
CA LEU A 319 -5.06 7.71 6.81
C LEU A 319 -3.85 8.54 7.26
N ILE A 320 -3.39 8.34 8.50
CA ILE A 320 -2.27 9.12 9.06
C ILE A 320 -1.00 8.87 8.27
N TYR A 321 -0.69 7.61 7.99
CA TYR A 321 0.49 7.22 7.22
C TYR A 321 0.47 7.85 5.81
N GLY A 322 -0.64 7.75 5.10
CA GLY A 322 -0.81 8.30 3.76
C GLY A 322 -0.70 9.83 3.72
N VAL A 323 -1.26 10.55 4.71
CA VAL A 323 -1.10 12.01 4.84
C VAL A 323 0.37 12.36 5.09
N MET A 324 1.04 11.68 6.01
CA MET A 324 2.45 11.95 6.33
C MET A 324 3.36 11.63 5.14
N TRP A 325 3.07 10.57 4.41
CA TRP A 325 3.78 10.23 3.18
C TRP A 325 3.63 11.30 2.08
N ALA A 326 2.41 11.82 1.90
CA ALA A 326 2.15 12.92 0.96
C ALA A 326 2.89 14.20 1.36
N VAL A 327 2.85 14.56 2.66
CA VAL A 327 3.59 15.71 3.21
C VAL A 327 5.09 15.52 3.03
N GLY A 328 5.62 14.33 3.32
CA GLY A 328 7.03 14.00 3.10
C GLY A 328 7.44 14.18 1.64
N GLY A 329 6.63 13.68 0.70
CA GLY A 329 6.86 13.86 -0.73
C GLY A 329 6.89 15.34 -1.16
N TYR A 330 5.97 16.15 -0.64
CA TYR A 330 5.96 17.59 -0.87
C TYR A 330 7.24 18.28 -0.33
N ILE A 331 7.67 17.92 0.88
CA ILE A 331 8.90 18.45 1.48
C ILE A 331 10.11 18.05 0.62
N TYR A 332 10.25 16.78 0.24
CA TYR A 332 11.35 16.34 -0.63
C TYR A 332 11.41 17.13 -1.94
N SER A 333 10.27 17.37 -2.60
CA SER A 333 10.23 18.10 -3.87
C SER A 333 10.77 19.53 -3.74
N ASN A 334 10.65 20.16 -2.57
CA ASN A 334 11.18 21.49 -2.30
C ASN A 334 12.66 21.48 -1.84
N LEU A 335 13.17 20.34 -1.38
CA LEU A 335 14.55 20.22 -0.91
C LEU A 335 15.55 19.81 -2.00
N PHE A 336 15.10 19.45 -3.20
CA PHE A 336 15.98 18.96 -4.27
C PHE A 336 17.06 19.93 -4.74
N SER A 337 16.92 21.21 -4.44
CA SER A 337 17.96 22.21 -4.72
C SER A 337 19.26 21.99 -3.91
N SER A 338 19.21 21.22 -2.83
CA SER A 338 20.35 20.97 -1.94
C SER A 338 20.39 19.52 -1.46
N THR A 339 21.39 18.78 -1.91
CA THR A 339 21.70 17.42 -1.45
C THR A 339 21.84 17.35 0.08
N LEU A 340 22.43 18.37 0.70
CA LEU A 340 22.59 18.44 2.15
C LEU A 340 21.23 18.49 2.86
N TYR A 341 20.28 19.29 2.38
CA TYR A 341 18.96 19.39 3.00
C TYR A 341 18.14 18.10 2.84
N VAL A 342 18.22 17.45 1.69
CA VAL A 342 17.60 16.13 1.47
C VAL A 342 18.16 15.11 2.47
N LEU A 343 19.49 15.04 2.61
CA LEU A 343 20.15 14.12 3.55
C LEU A 343 19.77 14.41 5.01
N LEU A 344 19.84 15.67 5.43
CA LEU A 344 19.51 16.07 6.81
C LEU A 344 18.06 15.79 7.15
N TYR A 345 17.13 16.10 6.23
CA TYR A 345 15.71 15.81 6.40
C TYR A 345 15.46 14.32 6.56
N THR A 346 16.01 13.50 5.67
CA THR A 346 15.89 12.03 5.75
C THR A 346 16.51 11.49 7.05
N LEU A 347 17.69 11.98 7.44
CA LEU A 347 18.37 11.56 8.65
C LEU A 347 17.54 11.88 9.90
N ILE A 348 17.05 13.12 10.03
CA ILE A 348 16.29 13.55 11.21
C ILE A 348 15.00 12.75 11.34
N THR A 349 14.24 12.62 10.28
CA THR A 349 12.93 11.93 10.30
C THR A 349 13.10 10.44 10.59
N ASN A 350 14.10 9.77 9.98
CA ASN A 350 14.36 8.36 10.23
C ASN A 350 14.99 8.09 11.60
N LEU A 351 15.84 8.99 12.14
CA LEU A 351 16.33 8.87 13.51
C LEU A 351 15.20 9.01 14.52
N LEU A 352 14.29 9.98 14.35
CA LEU A 352 13.13 10.13 15.22
C LEU A 352 12.24 8.88 15.19
N SER A 353 11.98 8.33 13.99
CA SER A 353 11.26 7.08 13.82
C SER A 353 11.96 5.93 14.55
N LEU A 354 13.27 5.76 14.35
CA LEU A 354 14.09 4.72 14.98
C LEU A 354 14.07 4.82 16.50
N MET A 355 14.23 6.02 17.05
CA MET A 355 14.18 6.25 18.51
C MET A 355 12.84 5.82 19.11
N LEU A 356 11.72 6.12 18.41
CA LEU A 356 10.39 5.73 18.85
C LEU A 356 10.16 4.21 18.74
N TYR A 357 10.64 3.58 17.67
CA TYR A 357 10.58 2.12 17.53
C TYR A 357 11.45 1.42 18.61
N LEU A 358 12.64 1.91 18.89
CA LEU A 358 13.47 1.39 19.98
C LEU A 358 12.78 1.50 21.35
N LYS A 359 12.05 2.60 21.58
CA LYS A 359 11.26 2.76 22.81
C LYS A 359 10.17 1.68 22.93
N ILE A 360 9.47 1.34 21.82
CA ILE A 360 8.48 0.24 21.79
C ILE A 360 9.17 -1.09 22.08
N ILE A 361 10.33 -1.36 21.46
CA ILE A 361 11.10 -2.59 21.65
C ILE A 361 11.49 -2.77 23.11
N ILE A 362 12.05 -1.72 23.73
CA ILE A 362 12.50 -1.75 25.13
C ILE A 362 11.32 -1.99 26.06
N GLN A 363 10.19 -1.30 25.86
CA GLN A 363 8.99 -1.47 26.69
C GLN A 363 8.40 -2.89 26.60
N ARG A 364 8.42 -3.52 25.42
CA ARG A 364 7.91 -4.90 25.24
C ARG A 364 8.89 -5.99 25.71
N ASN A 365 10.16 -5.70 25.82
CA ASN A 365 11.14 -6.65 26.39
C ASN A 365 11.19 -6.57 27.93
N LEU A 366 10.57 -5.58 28.56
CA LEU A 366 10.51 -5.41 30.03
C LEU A 366 9.21 -5.96 30.62
N LEU A 367 8.26 -6.37 29.80
CA LEU A 367 7.01 -7.05 30.13
C LEU A 367 7.11 -8.54 29.77
#